data_88d9a716328950dfbd59532c8774a926
#
_entry.id   88d9a716328950dfbd59532c8774a926
#
_cell.length_a   1.000
_cell.length_b   1.000
_cell.length_c   1.000
_cell.angle_alpha   90.00
_cell.angle_beta   90.00
_cell.angle_gamma   90.00
#
_symmetry.space_group_name_H-M   'P 1'
#
loop_
_entity.id
_entity.type
_entity.pdbx_description
1 polymer ?
#
loop_
_entity_poly.entity_id
_entity_poly.type
_entity_poly.pdbx_seq_one_letter_code
_entity_poly.pdbx_strand_id
1 'polypeptide(L)'
;MKGLILSGGRGTRLRPITFTSAKQLVPVANKPILFYGIEALAASGIREIGIVVGDTKQEIRDAVGDGSRFGVSVTYIEQEAPLGLAHAVLVSEPFLGTDPFCMYLGDNLIRERLEPLVTRFRDEKPNCQILLAAVPDPTQFGVAVLKDGQVVRLVEKPKDPPSNLGLVGVYMFDATIFKAVKAIKPSGRGELEITDAIQWLIDQGYVVRPHVIEGWWKDTGKLEDMLEANRIILDTLLPRTDGTVVDSEIVGRVVIEAGARVIKSTVRGPAIIGRDAVIESAYVGPFTSIGDRVVLRASEVEHSIILEGASVTDVGGRIESSLIGRNVSIYRTASKPRSFNFMLGDRSEVGLI
;
A
#
# COMPACT_ATOMS: atom_id res chain seq x y z
N MET A 1 -1.24 -17.02 -17.37
CA MET A 1 -1.39 -16.64 -15.94
C MET A 1 -1.77 -15.19 -15.88
N LYS A 2 -2.83 -14.86 -15.17
CA LYS A 2 -3.37 -13.51 -15.01
C LYS A 2 -3.00 -12.93 -13.66
N GLY A 3 -3.16 -11.61 -13.49
CA GLY A 3 -3.08 -10.92 -12.21
C GLY A 3 -4.48 -10.60 -11.69
N LEU A 4 -4.65 -10.61 -10.37
CA LEU A 4 -5.87 -10.14 -9.71
C LEU A 4 -5.47 -9.24 -8.54
N ILE A 5 -5.74 -7.94 -8.64
CA ILE A 5 -5.46 -7.01 -7.54
C ILE A 5 -6.76 -6.68 -6.82
N LEU A 6 -6.75 -6.82 -5.48
CA LEU A 6 -7.91 -6.51 -4.67
C LEU A 6 -7.81 -5.08 -4.12
N SER A 7 -8.68 -4.18 -4.58
CA SER A 7 -8.69 -2.76 -4.26
C SER A 7 -10.05 -2.25 -3.76
N GLY A 8 -10.92 -3.14 -3.24
CA GLY A 8 -12.27 -2.81 -2.77
C GLY A 8 -12.37 -2.35 -1.32
N GLY A 9 -11.28 -2.29 -0.56
CA GLY A 9 -11.29 -1.97 0.86
C GLY A 9 -11.60 -0.48 1.15
N ARG A 10 -12.46 -0.21 2.16
CA ARG A 10 -12.91 1.16 2.54
C ARG A 10 -11.86 2.01 3.26
N GLY A 11 -10.76 1.43 3.74
CA GLY A 11 -9.67 2.17 4.39
C GLY A 11 -10.04 2.94 5.66
N THR A 12 -11.01 2.47 6.45
CA THR A 12 -11.58 3.20 7.60
C THR A 12 -10.56 3.57 8.68
N ARG A 13 -9.46 2.84 8.78
CA ARG A 13 -8.37 3.08 9.74
C ARG A 13 -7.44 4.24 9.35
N LEU A 14 -7.47 4.67 8.08
CA LEU A 14 -6.70 5.81 7.56
C LEU A 14 -7.55 7.09 7.43
N ARG A 15 -8.76 7.11 8.00
CA ARG A 15 -9.53 8.35 8.07
C ARG A 15 -8.83 9.37 8.96
N PRO A 16 -8.87 10.68 8.58
CA PRO A 16 -9.77 11.30 7.61
C PRO A 16 -9.32 11.24 6.14
N ILE A 17 -8.09 10.84 5.83
CA ILE A 17 -7.53 10.82 4.47
C ILE A 17 -8.42 10.03 3.51
N THR A 18 -8.92 8.88 3.93
CA THR A 18 -9.72 7.96 3.11
C THR A 18 -11.21 8.27 3.09
N PHE A 19 -11.65 9.43 3.58
CA PHE A 19 -13.02 9.92 3.30
C PHE A 19 -13.16 10.40 1.86
N THR A 20 -12.08 10.91 1.28
CA THR A 20 -12.04 11.54 -0.05
C THR A 20 -11.06 10.87 -0.99
N SER A 21 -10.50 9.73 -0.63
CA SER A 21 -9.48 9.06 -1.43
C SER A 21 -9.47 7.56 -1.18
N ALA A 22 -9.31 6.78 -2.25
CA ALA A 22 -9.08 5.35 -2.12
C ALA A 22 -7.79 5.08 -1.32
N LYS A 23 -7.85 4.18 -0.33
CA LYS A 23 -6.71 3.80 0.50
C LYS A 23 -5.48 3.43 -0.35
N GLN A 24 -5.70 2.68 -1.41
CA GLN A 24 -4.67 2.15 -2.29
C GLN A 24 -4.03 3.23 -3.18
N LEU A 25 -4.62 4.43 -3.22
CA LEU A 25 -4.06 5.59 -3.93
C LEU A 25 -3.31 6.56 -3.01
N VAL A 26 -3.29 6.32 -1.70
CA VAL A 26 -2.41 7.08 -0.79
C VAL A 26 -0.96 6.75 -1.15
N PRO A 27 -0.11 7.76 -1.43
CA PRO A 27 1.23 7.49 -1.91
C PRO A 27 2.21 7.13 -0.78
N VAL A 28 3.18 6.31 -1.13
CA VAL A 28 4.41 6.04 -0.41
C VAL A 28 5.56 6.46 -1.32
N ALA A 29 6.48 7.29 -0.84
CA ALA A 29 7.54 7.91 -1.64
C ALA A 29 6.98 8.52 -2.95
N ASN A 30 5.90 9.29 -2.84
CA ASN A 30 5.18 9.98 -3.92
C ASN A 30 4.55 9.06 -4.98
N LYS A 31 4.54 7.74 -4.80
CA LYS A 31 3.90 6.79 -5.71
C LYS A 31 2.72 6.09 -5.02
N PRO A 32 1.51 6.07 -5.62
CA PRO A 32 0.36 5.33 -5.08
C PRO A 32 0.70 3.86 -4.79
N ILE A 33 0.26 3.35 -3.65
CA ILE A 33 0.60 1.99 -3.21
C ILE A 33 0.17 0.96 -4.26
N LEU A 34 -1.00 1.12 -4.84
CA LEU A 34 -1.54 0.24 -5.88
C LEU A 34 -0.58 0.03 -7.06
N PHE A 35 0.21 1.07 -7.41
CA PHE A 35 1.13 0.99 -8.54
C PHE A 35 2.28 0.03 -8.31
N TYR A 36 2.74 -0.11 -7.07
CA TYR A 36 3.78 -1.09 -6.72
C TYR A 36 3.30 -2.52 -7.00
N GLY A 37 2.03 -2.85 -6.65
CA GLY A 37 1.45 -4.15 -6.96
C GLY A 37 1.30 -4.40 -8.47
N ILE A 38 0.85 -3.39 -9.24
CA ILE A 38 0.74 -3.48 -10.69
C ILE A 38 2.12 -3.69 -11.33
N GLU A 39 3.11 -2.89 -10.92
CA GLU A 39 4.50 -3.00 -11.41
C GLU A 39 5.13 -4.35 -11.07
N ALA A 40 4.90 -4.88 -9.86
CA ALA A 40 5.41 -6.18 -9.45
C ALA A 40 4.84 -7.32 -10.30
N LEU A 41 3.54 -7.30 -10.59
CA LEU A 41 2.90 -8.26 -11.49
C LEU A 41 3.40 -8.12 -12.92
N ALA A 42 3.51 -6.89 -13.43
CA ALA A 42 4.05 -6.61 -14.76
C ALA A 42 5.50 -7.10 -14.92
N ALA A 43 6.35 -6.84 -13.91
CA ALA A 43 7.74 -7.32 -13.88
C ALA A 43 7.84 -8.85 -13.88
N SER A 44 6.83 -9.54 -13.33
CA SER A 44 6.75 -11.02 -13.33
C SER A 44 6.24 -11.61 -14.65
N GLY A 45 6.08 -10.77 -15.70
CA GLY A 45 5.61 -11.20 -17.01
C GLY A 45 4.08 -11.39 -17.09
N ILE A 46 3.32 -10.91 -16.11
CA ILE A 46 1.85 -10.92 -16.14
C ILE A 46 1.37 -9.67 -16.87
N ARG A 47 0.56 -9.85 -17.91
CA ARG A 47 0.13 -8.77 -18.82
C ARG A 47 -1.35 -8.46 -18.76
N GLU A 48 -2.18 -9.37 -18.26
CA GLU A 48 -3.61 -9.18 -18.06
C GLU A 48 -3.88 -9.13 -16.57
N ILE A 49 -4.40 -7.98 -16.08
CA ILE A 49 -4.66 -7.75 -14.65
C ILE A 49 -6.13 -7.36 -14.44
N GLY A 50 -6.83 -8.15 -13.64
CA GLY A 50 -8.12 -7.75 -13.07
C GLY A 50 -7.90 -6.91 -11.82
N ILE A 51 -8.58 -5.76 -11.70
CA ILE A 51 -8.58 -4.98 -10.46
C ILE A 51 -10.00 -5.00 -9.89
N VAL A 52 -10.14 -5.66 -8.73
CA VAL A 52 -11.40 -5.68 -8.00
C VAL A 52 -11.58 -4.35 -7.29
N VAL A 53 -12.68 -3.67 -7.58
CA VAL A 53 -12.98 -2.32 -7.07
C VAL A 53 -14.33 -2.31 -6.35
N GLY A 54 -14.49 -1.39 -5.41
CA GLY A 54 -15.73 -1.14 -4.65
C GLY A 54 -16.19 0.31 -4.79
N ASP A 55 -16.54 0.94 -3.67
CA ASP A 55 -17.06 2.32 -3.61
C ASP A 55 -16.14 3.37 -4.28
N THR A 56 -14.83 3.14 -4.30
CA THR A 56 -13.81 4.05 -4.88
C THR A 56 -13.44 3.71 -6.33
N LYS A 57 -14.30 2.98 -7.05
CA LYS A 57 -14.00 2.49 -8.40
C LYS A 57 -13.58 3.58 -9.39
N GLN A 58 -14.21 4.74 -9.33
CA GLN A 58 -13.91 5.82 -10.27
C GLN A 58 -12.51 6.38 -10.05
N GLU A 59 -12.12 6.62 -8.79
CA GLU A 59 -10.77 7.11 -8.46
C GLU A 59 -9.69 6.12 -8.91
N ILE A 60 -9.91 4.82 -8.70
CA ILE A 60 -8.97 3.77 -9.14
C ILE A 60 -8.88 3.75 -10.67
N ARG A 61 -10.01 3.85 -11.38
CA ARG A 61 -10.03 3.90 -12.84
C ARG A 61 -9.31 5.12 -13.39
N ASP A 62 -9.55 6.29 -12.82
CA ASP A 62 -8.90 7.55 -13.23
C ASP A 62 -7.39 7.49 -12.97
N ALA A 63 -6.99 6.88 -11.86
CA ALA A 63 -5.60 6.76 -11.48
C ALA A 63 -4.83 5.71 -12.28
N VAL A 64 -5.41 4.58 -12.65
CA VAL A 64 -4.73 3.46 -13.34
C VAL A 64 -4.93 3.51 -14.86
N GLY A 65 -6.10 3.93 -15.33
CA GLY A 65 -6.46 3.91 -16.75
C GLY A 65 -6.65 2.49 -17.29
N ASP A 66 -6.24 2.27 -18.51
CA ASP A 66 -6.28 0.96 -19.20
C ASP A 66 -5.09 0.05 -18.87
N GLY A 67 -4.13 0.54 -18.08
CA GLY A 67 -2.91 -0.18 -17.70
C GLY A 67 -1.74 -0.02 -18.67
N SER A 68 -1.92 0.62 -19.82
CA SER A 68 -0.90 0.74 -20.88
C SER A 68 0.40 1.35 -20.38
N ARG A 69 0.34 2.35 -19.48
CA ARG A 69 1.53 2.97 -18.89
C ARG A 69 2.39 2.02 -18.04
N PHE A 70 1.82 0.89 -17.59
CA PHE A 70 2.54 -0.16 -16.87
C PHE A 70 2.90 -1.34 -17.78
N GLY A 71 2.57 -1.25 -19.07
CA GLY A 71 2.78 -2.33 -20.04
C GLY A 71 1.85 -3.54 -19.82
N VAL A 72 0.67 -3.33 -19.26
CA VAL A 72 -0.37 -4.34 -19.00
C VAL A 72 -1.72 -3.89 -19.54
N SER A 73 -2.68 -4.82 -19.63
CA SER A 73 -4.09 -4.54 -19.88
C SER A 73 -4.88 -4.72 -18.59
N VAL A 74 -5.71 -3.74 -18.22
CA VAL A 74 -6.49 -3.75 -16.99
C VAL A 74 -7.97 -3.94 -17.26
N THR A 75 -8.58 -4.89 -16.55
CA THR A 75 -10.03 -5.11 -16.48
C THR A 75 -10.51 -4.80 -15.07
N TYR A 76 -11.51 -3.93 -14.94
CA TYR A 76 -12.10 -3.59 -13.64
C TYR A 76 -13.27 -4.50 -13.33
N ILE A 77 -13.25 -5.11 -12.13
CA ILE A 77 -14.24 -6.07 -11.65
C ILE A 77 -14.93 -5.46 -10.43
N GLU A 78 -16.22 -5.30 -10.48
CA GLU A 78 -16.96 -4.69 -9.37
C GLU A 78 -17.29 -5.71 -8.30
N GLN A 79 -16.98 -5.38 -7.05
CA GLN A 79 -17.45 -6.07 -5.86
C GLN A 79 -18.45 -5.15 -5.14
N GLU A 80 -19.73 -5.47 -5.22
CA GLU A 80 -20.82 -4.62 -4.74
C GLU A 80 -20.78 -4.36 -3.22
N ALA A 81 -20.24 -5.31 -2.45
CA ALA A 81 -20.08 -5.19 -1.01
C ALA A 81 -18.80 -5.86 -0.53
N PRO A 82 -18.20 -5.43 0.60
CA PRO A 82 -16.96 -5.99 1.15
C PRO A 82 -17.21 -7.34 1.85
N LEU A 83 -17.57 -8.37 1.06
CA LEU A 83 -17.94 -9.70 1.53
C LEU A 83 -16.73 -10.64 1.69
N GLY A 84 -15.52 -10.12 1.73
CA GLY A 84 -14.28 -10.86 1.97
C GLY A 84 -13.44 -11.12 0.71
N LEU A 85 -12.20 -11.60 0.93
CA LEU A 85 -11.22 -11.82 -0.14
C LEU A 85 -11.62 -12.99 -1.04
N ALA A 86 -12.19 -14.06 -0.48
CA ALA A 86 -12.67 -15.19 -1.28
C ALA A 86 -13.88 -14.80 -2.15
N HIS A 87 -14.74 -13.89 -1.69
CA HIS A 87 -15.81 -13.35 -2.52
C HIS A 87 -15.24 -12.53 -3.70
N ALA A 88 -14.18 -11.75 -3.47
CA ALA A 88 -13.51 -11.03 -4.56
C ALA A 88 -12.94 -11.97 -5.62
N VAL A 89 -12.39 -13.12 -5.22
CA VAL A 89 -11.98 -14.19 -6.14
C VAL A 89 -13.19 -14.75 -6.90
N LEU A 90 -14.30 -15.03 -6.22
CA LEU A 90 -15.51 -15.58 -6.81
C LEU A 90 -16.10 -14.67 -7.91
N VAL A 91 -16.23 -13.36 -7.65
CA VAL A 91 -16.76 -12.41 -8.65
C VAL A 91 -15.80 -12.20 -9.82
N SER A 92 -14.54 -12.58 -9.66
CA SER A 92 -13.51 -12.50 -10.71
C SER A 92 -13.45 -13.75 -11.61
N GLU A 93 -14.24 -14.79 -11.34
CA GLU A 93 -14.26 -16.03 -12.12
C GLU A 93 -14.50 -15.80 -13.63
N PRO A 94 -15.40 -14.91 -14.08
CA PRO A 94 -15.58 -14.63 -15.51
C PRO A 94 -14.35 -14.06 -16.21
N PHE A 95 -13.54 -13.24 -15.50
CA PHE A 95 -12.28 -12.69 -16.01
C PHE A 95 -11.17 -13.75 -15.99
N LEU A 96 -11.03 -14.47 -14.88
CA LEU A 96 -9.95 -15.43 -14.65
C LEU A 96 -10.10 -16.70 -15.50
N GLY A 97 -11.33 -17.21 -15.66
CA GLY A 97 -11.60 -18.45 -16.36
C GLY A 97 -10.90 -19.64 -15.71
N THR A 98 -10.19 -20.42 -16.52
CA THR A 98 -9.38 -21.56 -16.06
C THR A 98 -7.89 -21.23 -15.92
N ASP A 99 -7.50 -19.98 -16.18
CA ASP A 99 -6.11 -19.56 -16.08
C ASP A 99 -5.63 -19.56 -14.63
N PRO A 100 -4.40 -20.02 -14.35
CA PRO A 100 -3.78 -19.74 -13.08
C PRO A 100 -3.56 -18.23 -12.92
N PHE A 101 -3.59 -17.74 -11.68
CA PHE A 101 -3.45 -16.30 -11.42
C PHE A 101 -2.65 -16.00 -10.16
N CYS A 102 -2.08 -14.79 -10.13
CA CYS A 102 -1.47 -14.21 -8.94
C CYS A 102 -2.43 -13.17 -8.37
N MET A 103 -2.94 -13.40 -7.16
CA MET A 103 -3.72 -12.45 -6.40
C MET A 103 -2.81 -11.59 -5.54
N TYR A 104 -3.04 -10.27 -5.55
CA TYR A 104 -2.26 -9.28 -4.82
C TYR A 104 -3.20 -8.31 -4.09
N LEU A 105 -3.01 -8.12 -2.79
CA LEU A 105 -3.77 -7.11 -2.04
C LEU A 105 -3.22 -5.72 -2.36
N GLY A 106 -4.05 -4.84 -2.91
CA GLY A 106 -3.66 -3.55 -3.48
C GLY A 106 -3.10 -2.52 -2.48
N ASP A 107 -3.08 -2.84 -1.20
CA ASP A 107 -2.53 -2.05 -0.10
C ASP A 107 -1.28 -2.69 0.53
N ASN A 108 -0.73 -3.70 -0.12
CA ASN A 108 0.46 -4.39 0.36
C ASN A 108 1.72 -3.96 -0.40
N LEU A 109 2.83 -3.92 0.31
CA LEU A 109 4.16 -3.73 -0.23
C LEU A 109 5.05 -4.90 0.18
N ILE A 110 5.81 -5.43 -0.77
CA ILE A 110 6.72 -6.55 -0.55
C ILE A 110 8.08 -6.24 -1.19
N ARG A 111 9.17 -6.54 -0.48
CA ARG A 111 10.52 -6.40 -1.02
C ARG A 111 10.87 -7.51 -2.02
N GLU A 112 10.39 -8.70 -1.76
CA GLU A 112 10.75 -9.86 -2.57
C GLU A 112 10.19 -9.75 -3.99
N ARG A 113 11.02 -10.08 -4.96
CA ARG A 113 10.61 -10.11 -6.38
C ARG A 113 9.67 -11.27 -6.63
N LEU A 114 8.54 -11.00 -7.26
CA LEU A 114 7.54 -12.04 -7.55
C LEU A 114 7.92 -12.94 -8.72
N GLU A 115 8.82 -12.49 -9.61
CA GLU A 115 9.21 -13.22 -10.82
C GLU A 115 9.71 -14.65 -10.55
N PRO A 116 10.64 -14.91 -9.59
CA PRO A 116 11.06 -16.28 -9.26
C PRO A 116 9.93 -17.13 -8.70
N LEU A 117 9.03 -16.53 -7.92
CA LEU A 117 7.89 -17.21 -7.32
C LEU A 117 6.85 -17.61 -8.36
N VAL A 118 6.55 -16.71 -9.29
CA VAL A 118 5.66 -16.95 -10.44
C VAL A 118 6.23 -18.04 -11.34
N THR A 119 7.54 -18.03 -11.59
CA THR A 119 8.22 -19.06 -12.38
C THR A 119 8.11 -20.43 -11.70
N ARG A 120 8.44 -20.50 -10.41
CA ARG A 120 8.29 -21.75 -9.62
C ARG A 120 6.86 -22.28 -9.64
N PHE A 121 5.86 -21.40 -9.45
CA PHE A 121 4.45 -21.80 -9.49
C PHE A 121 4.06 -22.39 -10.84
N ARG A 122 4.54 -21.83 -11.95
CA ARG A 122 4.29 -22.34 -13.31
C ARG A 122 4.95 -23.70 -13.56
N ASP A 123 6.13 -23.91 -13.00
CA ASP A 123 6.91 -25.14 -13.20
C ASP A 123 6.39 -26.28 -12.34
N GLU A 124 6.16 -26.04 -11.03
CA GLU A 124 5.72 -27.04 -10.07
C GLU A 124 4.21 -27.32 -10.12
N LYS A 125 3.41 -26.37 -10.64
CA LYS A 125 1.96 -26.44 -10.80
C LYS A 125 1.21 -26.89 -9.53
N PRO A 126 1.49 -26.30 -8.35
CA PRO A 126 0.66 -26.56 -7.19
C PRO A 126 -0.74 -25.94 -7.40
N ASN A 127 -1.74 -26.37 -6.62
CA ASN A 127 -3.07 -25.77 -6.68
C ASN A 127 -3.09 -24.39 -6.04
N CYS A 128 -2.26 -24.17 -5.00
CA CYS A 128 -2.09 -22.91 -4.32
C CYS A 128 -0.64 -22.72 -3.88
N GLN A 129 -0.14 -21.48 -3.96
CA GLN A 129 1.08 -21.04 -3.29
C GLN A 129 0.75 -19.83 -2.43
N ILE A 130 1.11 -19.90 -1.17
CA ILE A 130 0.94 -18.81 -0.19
C ILE A 130 2.30 -18.25 0.20
N LEU A 131 2.34 -16.93 0.42
CA LEU A 131 3.51 -16.26 0.94
C LEU A 131 3.30 -15.99 2.43
N LEU A 132 4.32 -16.25 3.22
CA LEU A 132 4.31 -16.14 4.69
C LEU A 132 5.42 -15.21 5.17
N ALA A 133 5.17 -14.48 6.24
CA ALA A 133 6.16 -13.68 6.94
C ALA A 133 6.05 -13.89 8.46
N ALA A 134 7.18 -13.86 9.16
CA ALA A 134 7.14 -13.78 10.61
C ALA A 134 6.66 -12.38 11.02
N VAL A 135 5.58 -12.32 11.81
CA VAL A 135 4.95 -11.07 12.25
C VAL A 135 4.99 -10.95 13.79
N PRO A 136 5.18 -9.74 14.33
CA PRO A 136 5.18 -9.52 15.79
C PRO A 136 3.82 -9.77 16.44
N ASP A 137 2.73 -9.38 15.78
CA ASP A 137 1.35 -9.57 16.23
C ASP A 137 0.54 -10.37 15.21
N PRO A 138 0.50 -11.71 15.33
CA PRO A 138 -0.25 -12.55 14.40
C PRO A 138 -1.77 -12.42 14.49
N THR A 139 -2.31 -11.80 15.54
CA THR A 139 -3.77 -11.66 15.74
C THR A 139 -4.45 -10.83 14.66
N GLN A 140 -3.68 -10.06 13.90
CA GLN A 140 -4.18 -9.17 12.86
C GLN A 140 -4.30 -9.86 11.48
N PHE A 141 -3.73 -11.05 11.32
CA PHE A 141 -3.55 -11.72 10.02
C PHE A 141 -4.13 -13.13 10.02
N GLY A 142 -4.34 -13.68 8.83
CA GLY A 142 -4.43 -15.11 8.67
C GLY A 142 -3.08 -15.75 9.07
N VAL A 143 -3.12 -16.82 9.83
CA VAL A 143 -1.90 -17.47 10.41
C VAL A 143 -1.78 -18.89 9.89
N ALA A 144 -0.57 -19.27 9.45
CA ALA A 144 -0.26 -20.60 8.95
C ALA A 144 0.49 -21.43 9.99
N VAL A 145 0.14 -22.70 10.10
CA VAL A 145 0.92 -23.71 10.84
C VAL A 145 1.61 -24.62 9.84
N LEU A 146 2.92 -24.72 9.95
CA LEU A 146 3.74 -25.60 9.13
C LEU A 146 4.15 -26.85 9.93
N LYS A 147 4.13 -28.02 9.27
CA LYS A 147 4.72 -29.25 9.76
C LYS A 147 5.53 -29.87 8.62
N ASP A 148 6.79 -30.19 8.89
CA ASP A 148 7.71 -30.76 7.89
C ASP A 148 7.77 -29.95 6.57
N GLY A 149 7.70 -28.60 6.71
CA GLY A 149 7.71 -27.68 5.58
C GLY A 149 6.41 -27.59 4.78
N GLN A 150 5.34 -28.27 5.20
CA GLN A 150 4.02 -28.25 4.56
C GLN A 150 3.03 -27.47 5.42
N VAL A 151 2.08 -26.78 4.76
CA VAL A 151 0.96 -26.12 5.45
C VAL A 151 -0.03 -27.18 5.92
N VAL A 152 -0.26 -27.24 7.22
CA VAL A 152 -1.23 -28.19 7.81
C VAL A 152 -2.48 -27.50 8.33
N ARG A 153 -2.40 -26.21 8.64
CA ARG A 153 -3.53 -25.45 9.16
C ARG A 153 -3.39 -23.96 8.86
N LEU A 154 -4.52 -23.33 8.55
CA LEU A 154 -4.69 -21.89 8.44
C LEU A 154 -5.81 -21.44 9.36
N VAL A 155 -5.62 -20.29 10.03
CA VAL A 155 -6.64 -19.69 10.91
C VAL A 155 -6.70 -18.20 10.67
N GLU A 156 -7.88 -17.68 10.39
CA GLU A 156 -8.10 -16.23 10.18
C GLU A 156 -8.12 -15.51 11.53
N LYS A 157 -7.23 -14.55 11.71
CA LYS A 157 -7.15 -13.63 12.87
C LYS A 157 -7.44 -14.29 14.22
N PRO A 158 -6.65 -15.31 14.59
CA PRO A 158 -6.90 -16.06 15.82
C PRO A 158 -6.64 -15.19 17.06
N LYS A 159 -7.47 -15.35 18.09
CA LYS A 159 -7.22 -14.71 19.40
C LYS A 159 -5.96 -15.28 20.05
N ASP A 160 -5.78 -16.59 19.93
CA ASP A 160 -4.59 -17.32 20.39
C ASP A 160 -3.85 -17.88 19.17
N PRO A 161 -2.87 -17.17 18.62
CA PRO A 161 -2.19 -17.57 17.40
C PRO A 161 -1.38 -18.85 17.57
N PRO A 162 -1.58 -19.87 16.72
CA PRO A 162 -0.83 -21.13 16.81
C PRO A 162 0.62 -21.02 16.30
N SER A 163 0.95 -19.93 15.61
CA SER A 163 2.30 -19.61 15.11
C SER A 163 2.44 -18.09 14.90
N ASN A 164 3.63 -17.63 14.57
CA ASN A 164 3.89 -16.24 14.18
C ASN A 164 3.98 -16.03 12.65
N LEU A 165 3.64 -17.05 11.85
CA LEU A 165 3.69 -16.97 10.40
C LEU A 165 2.38 -16.41 9.85
N GLY A 166 2.38 -15.10 9.59
CA GLY A 166 1.25 -14.38 8.94
C GLY A 166 1.24 -14.57 7.44
N LEU A 167 0.05 -14.65 6.87
CA LEU A 167 -0.16 -14.63 5.42
C LEU A 167 0.16 -13.24 4.88
N VAL A 168 1.09 -13.19 3.93
CA VAL A 168 1.37 -12.02 3.12
C VAL A 168 0.27 -11.86 2.07
N GLY A 169 -0.10 -10.63 1.73
CA GLY A 169 -1.19 -10.34 0.79
C GLY A 169 -0.92 -10.70 -0.67
N VAL A 170 -0.14 -11.74 -0.92
CA VAL A 170 0.16 -12.27 -2.27
C VAL A 170 -0.04 -13.77 -2.28
N TYR A 171 -0.84 -14.25 -3.22
CA TYR A 171 -1.23 -15.64 -3.36
C TYR A 171 -1.18 -16.05 -4.83
N MET A 172 -0.91 -17.30 -5.12
CA MET A 172 -1.03 -17.85 -6.46
C MET A 172 -1.97 -19.04 -6.43
N PHE A 173 -2.87 -19.12 -7.39
CA PHE A 173 -3.90 -20.14 -7.46
C PHE A 173 -4.04 -20.69 -8.88
N ASP A 174 -4.43 -21.95 -8.97
CA ASP A 174 -5.05 -22.48 -10.16
C ASP A 174 -6.59 -22.40 -10.06
N ALA A 175 -7.32 -22.89 -11.05
CA ALA A 175 -8.78 -22.82 -11.08
C ALA A 175 -9.48 -23.64 -9.98
N THR A 176 -8.79 -24.50 -9.23
CA THR A 176 -9.41 -25.30 -8.15
C THR A 176 -9.89 -24.41 -7.01
N ILE A 177 -9.33 -23.20 -6.87
CA ILE A 177 -9.78 -22.23 -5.85
C ILE A 177 -11.27 -21.90 -5.99
N PHE A 178 -11.84 -21.92 -7.20
CA PHE A 178 -13.27 -21.66 -7.40
C PHE A 178 -14.17 -22.73 -6.77
N LYS A 179 -13.68 -23.97 -6.62
CA LYS A 179 -14.40 -25.01 -5.88
C LYS A 179 -14.42 -24.66 -4.39
N ALA A 180 -13.28 -24.24 -3.86
CA ALA A 180 -13.13 -23.86 -2.46
C ALA A 180 -14.00 -22.66 -2.09
N VAL A 181 -13.92 -21.56 -2.86
CA VAL A 181 -14.69 -20.32 -2.55
C VAL A 181 -16.20 -20.53 -2.68
N LYS A 182 -16.66 -21.50 -3.48
CA LYS A 182 -18.07 -21.90 -3.59
C LYS A 182 -18.51 -22.83 -2.44
N ALA A 183 -17.58 -23.52 -1.79
CA ALA A 183 -17.86 -24.49 -0.73
C ALA A 183 -17.85 -23.90 0.68
N ILE A 184 -17.08 -22.84 0.92
CA ILE A 184 -16.98 -22.19 2.23
C ILE A 184 -18.22 -21.37 2.56
N LYS A 185 -18.39 -21.08 3.86
CA LYS A 185 -19.47 -20.24 4.39
C LYS A 185 -18.89 -18.94 4.95
N PRO A 186 -19.67 -17.86 5.02
CA PRO A 186 -19.24 -16.63 5.69
C PRO A 186 -18.79 -16.91 7.13
N SER A 187 -17.68 -16.31 7.52
CA SER A 187 -17.14 -16.35 8.88
C SER A 187 -18.04 -15.62 9.88
N GLY A 188 -17.68 -15.65 11.16
CA GLY A 188 -18.33 -14.84 12.19
C GLY A 188 -18.29 -13.34 11.94
N ARG A 189 -17.47 -12.86 10.99
CA ARG A 189 -17.41 -11.47 10.53
C ARG A 189 -18.35 -11.16 9.34
N GLY A 190 -19.03 -12.18 8.83
CA GLY A 190 -19.90 -12.08 7.63
C GLY A 190 -19.10 -12.06 6.32
N GLU A 191 -17.82 -12.44 6.33
CA GLU A 191 -16.92 -12.44 5.17
C GLU A 191 -16.60 -13.85 4.71
N LEU A 192 -16.45 -14.06 3.40
CA LEU A 192 -15.85 -15.26 2.82
C LEU A 192 -14.33 -15.11 2.88
N GLU A 193 -13.72 -15.84 3.81
CA GLU A 193 -12.28 -15.70 4.09
C GLU A 193 -11.45 -16.49 3.10
N ILE A 194 -10.35 -15.89 2.64
CA ILE A 194 -9.43 -16.59 1.75
C ILE A 194 -8.68 -17.72 2.50
N THR A 195 -8.44 -17.53 3.80
CA THR A 195 -7.84 -18.53 4.69
C THR A 195 -8.70 -19.80 4.77
N ASP A 196 -10.03 -19.66 4.86
CA ASP A 196 -10.96 -20.79 4.89
C ASP A 196 -10.98 -21.51 3.54
N ALA A 197 -10.92 -20.77 2.43
CA ALA A 197 -10.86 -21.37 1.10
C ALA A 197 -9.55 -22.17 0.91
N ILE A 198 -8.42 -21.65 1.37
CA ILE A 198 -7.13 -22.36 1.30
C ILE A 198 -7.14 -23.56 2.25
N GLN A 199 -7.71 -23.43 3.47
CA GLN A 199 -7.87 -24.57 4.38
C GLN A 199 -8.72 -25.66 3.74
N TRP A 200 -9.81 -25.31 3.07
CA TRP A 200 -10.61 -26.26 2.33
C TRP A 200 -9.80 -27.03 1.27
N LEU A 201 -8.90 -26.32 0.53
CA LEU A 201 -8.00 -27.01 -0.43
C LEU A 201 -7.12 -28.05 0.27
N ILE A 202 -6.54 -27.70 1.42
CA ILE A 202 -5.70 -28.60 2.22
C ILE A 202 -6.52 -29.84 2.65
N ASP A 203 -7.72 -29.63 3.19
CA ASP A 203 -8.59 -30.68 3.68
C ASP A 203 -9.06 -31.65 2.57
N GLN A 204 -9.13 -31.16 1.33
CA GLN A 204 -9.45 -31.96 0.14
C GLN A 204 -8.21 -32.61 -0.52
N GLY A 205 -7.03 -32.48 0.09
CA GLY A 205 -5.78 -33.06 -0.41
C GLY A 205 -5.14 -32.35 -1.60
N TYR A 206 -5.56 -31.12 -1.91
CA TYR A 206 -4.90 -30.30 -2.92
C TYR A 206 -3.54 -29.81 -2.42
N VAL A 207 -2.62 -29.57 -3.37
CA VAL A 207 -1.26 -29.16 -3.06
C VAL A 207 -1.20 -27.65 -2.76
N VAL A 208 -0.96 -27.30 -1.49
CA VAL A 208 -0.71 -25.91 -1.03
C VAL A 208 0.75 -25.75 -0.64
N ARG A 209 1.50 -24.92 -1.39
CA ARG A 209 2.93 -24.67 -1.15
C ARG A 209 3.12 -23.40 -0.32
N PRO A 210 3.79 -23.46 0.83
CA PRO A 210 4.22 -22.26 1.54
C PRO A 210 5.52 -21.72 0.94
N HIS A 211 5.68 -20.40 0.98
CA HIS A 211 6.94 -19.72 0.77
C HIS A 211 7.11 -18.66 1.86
N VAL A 212 8.13 -18.80 2.68
CA VAL A 212 8.47 -17.78 3.68
C VAL A 212 9.33 -16.74 2.99
N ILE A 213 8.83 -15.50 2.93
CA ILE A 213 9.49 -14.42 2.19
C ILE A 213 10.81 -14.00 2.84
N GLU A 214 11.74 -13.60 1.99
CA GLU A 214 12.98 -12.96 2.40
C GLU A 214 12.85 -11.43 2.39
N GLY A 215 13.07 -10.82 3.53
CA GLY A 215 13.01 -9.35 3.67
C GLY A 215 11.74 -8.87 4.34
N TRP A 216 11.29 -7.68 3.95
CA TRP A 216 10.15 -7.03 4.60
C TRP A 216 8.87 -7.12 3.75
N TRP A 217 7.77 -7.13 4.47
CA TRP A 217 6.42 -6.96 3.97
C TRP A 217 5.68 -5.95 4.85
N LYS A 218 4.83 -5.12 4.25
CA LYS A 218 3.98 -4.17 4.95
C LYS A 218 2.56 -4.17 4.40
N ASP A 219 1.60 -4.33 5.29
CA ASP A 219 0.20 -3.96 5.08
C ASP A 219 0.05 -2.50 5.51
N THR A 220 -0.31 -1.61 4.60
CA THR A 220 -0.40 -0.17 4.86
C THR A 220 -1.75 0.21 5.45
N GLY A 221 -2.16 -0.50 6.52
CA GLY A 221 -3.48 -0.37 7.14
C GLY A 221 -3.69 0.82 8.04
N LYS A 222 -2.63 1.38 8.61
CA LYS A 222 -2.64 2.45 9.63
C LYS A 222 -1.60 3.51 9.28
N LEU A 223 -1.63 4.66 9.98
CA LEU A 223 -0.68 5.75 9.79
C LEU A 223 0.78 5.28 9.99
N GLU A 224 1.01 4.56 11.07
CA GLU A 224 2.35 4.06 11.41
C GLU A 224 2.90 3.13 10.31
N ASP A 225 2.03 2.27 9.76
CA ASP A 225 2.40 1.36 8.66
C ASP A 225 2.73 2.15 7.38
N MET A 226 2.00 3.25 7.11
CA MET A 226 2.26 4.14 5.98
C MET A 226 3.61 4.84 6.12
N LEU A 227 3.91 5.39 7.30
CA LEU A 227 5.18 6.08 7.58
C LEU A 227 6.35 5.10 7.51
N GLU A 228 6.19 3.90 8.05
CA GLU A 228 7.22 2.87 7.97
C GLU A 228 7.44 2.38 6.53
N ALA A 229 6.37 2.19 5.76
CA ALA A 229 6.47 1.86 4.34
C ALA A 229 7.19 2.97 3.57
N ASN A 230 6.87 4.24 3.86
CA ASN A 230 7.53 5.40 3.29
C ASN A 230 9.03 5.41 3.61
N ARG A 231 9.40 5.18 4.87
CA ARG A 231 10.79 5.06 5.31
C ARG A 231 11.55 4.00 4.50
N ILE A 232 10.98 2.80 4.41
CA ILE A 232 11.61 1.67 3.73
C ILE A 232 11.80 1.94 2.24
N ILE A 233 10.81 2.50 1.57
CA ILE A 233 10.90 2.78 0.13
C ILE A 233 11.88 3.92 -0.14
N LEU A 234 11.85 5.00 0.65
CA LEU A 234 12.80 6.11 0.52
C LEU A 234 14.26 5.66 0.67
N ASP A 235 14.53 4.67 1.52
CA ASP A 235 15.86 4.07 1.68
C ASP A 235 16.37 3.36 0.41
N THR A 236 15.48 3.01 -0.51
CA THR A 236 15.85 2.35 -1.79
C THR A 236 16.07 3.34 -2.94
N LEU A 237 15.67 4.61 -2.78
CA LEU A 237 15.76 5.58 -3.85
C LEU A 237 17.22 5.99 -4.14
N LEU A 238 17.53 6.14 -5.42
CA LEU A 238 18.78 6.70 -5.87
C LEU A 238 18.68 8.24 -5.90
N PRO A 239 19.69 8.97 -5.43
CA PRO A 239 19.68 10.42 -5.46
C PRO A 239 19.52 10.94 -6.90
N ARG A 240 18.68 11.96 -7.08
CA ARG A 240 18.45 12.62 -8.38
C ARG A 240 17.97 14.04 -8.16
N THR A 241 18.47 14.98 -8.97
CA THR A 241 18.03 16.37 -8.93
C THR A 241 17.66 16.83 -10.33
N ASP A 242 16.35 16.86 -10.61
CA ASP A 242 15.78 17.37 -11.87
C ASP A 242 15.14 18.76 -11.68
N GLY A 243 15.07 19.25 -10.43
CA GLY A 243 14.56 20.57 -10.05
C GLY A 243 15.68 21.61 -9.89
N THR A 244 15.33 22.76 -9.32
CA THR A 244 16.24 23.89 -9.08
C THR A 244 16.60 23.97 -7.59
N VAL A 245 17.91 24.10 -7.31
CA VAL A 245 18.44 24.26 -5.94
C VAL A 245 19.23 25.55 -5.89
N VAL A 246 18.84 26.48 -4.99
CA VAL A 246 19.49 27.81 -4.84
C VAL A 246 19.79 28.05 -3.36
N ASP A 247 21.01 28.41 -3.03
CA ASP A 247 21.46 28.74 -1.68
C ASP A 247 21.04 27.72 -0.61
N SER A 248 21.09 26.43 -0.96
CA SER A 248 20.53 25.34 -0.17
C SER A 248 21.49 24.18 0.00
N GLU A 249 21.36 23.45 1.11
CA GLU A 249 22.14 22.27 1.42
C GLU A 249 21.34 21.00 1.17
N ILE A 250 21.85 20.08 0.32
CA ILE A 250 21.23 18.77 0.04
C ILE A 250 22.19 17.70 0.55
N VAL A 251 21.73 16.89 1.52
CA VAL A 251 22.57 15.88 2.19
C VAL A 251 21.92 14.50 2.06
N GLY A 252 22.73 13.51 1.65
CA GLY A 252 22.28 12.11 1.58
C GLY A 252 21.44 11.81 0.36
N ARG A 253 20.56 10.78 0.48
CA ARG A 253 19.71 10.31 -0.61
C ARG A 253 18.47 11.18 -0.76
N VAL A 254 18.53 12.14 -1.65
CA VAL A 254 17.41 13.04 -1.96
C VAL A 254 17.04 12.94 -3.42
N VAL A 255 15.74 12.82 -3.69
CA VAL A 255 15.17 12.96 -5.03
C VAL A 255 14.47 14.32 -5.09
N ILE A 256 14.85 15.15 -6.04
CA ILE A 256 14.18 16.43 -6.34
C ILE A 256 13.62 16.33 -7.76
N GLU A 257 12.30 16.28 -7.89
CA GLU A 257 11.66 16.08 -9.18
C GLU A 257 11.57 17.37 -10.01
N ALA A 258 11.24 17.22 -11.30
CA ALA A 258 11.20 18.32 -12.25
C ALA A 258 10.24 19.45 -11.81
N GLY A 259 10.64 20.69 -12.02
CA GLY A 259 9.87 21.87 -11.63
C GLY A 259 9.96 22.23 -10.14
N ALA A 260 10.43 21.32 -9.29
CA ALA A 260 10.60 21.60 -7.86
C ALA A 260 11.69 22.68 -7.63
N ARG A 261 11.48 23.52 -6.64
CA ARG A 261 12.41 24.59 -6.27
C ARG A 261 12.75 24.51 -4.78
N VAL A 262 14.03 24.35 -4.47
CA VAL A 262 14.57 24.34 -3.11
C VAL A 262 15.44 25.59 -2.95
N ILE A 263 15.00 26.52 -2.11
CA ILE A 263 15.60 27.86 -1.99
C ILE A 263 15.90 28.14 -0.52
N LYS A 264 17.14 28.51 -0.19
CA LYS A 264 17.60 28.87 1.16
C LYS A 264 17.18 27.84 2.22
N SER A 265 17.27 26.56 1.88
CA SER A 265 16.73 25.46 2.66
C SER A 265 17.74 24.34 2.87
N THR A 266 17.50 23.51 3.87
CA THR A 266 18.29 22.29 4.08
C THR A 266 17.37 21.08 3.87
N VAL A 267 17.79 20.14 2.99
CA VAL A 267 17.10 18.87 2.78
C VAL A 267 18.04 17.73 3.13
N ARG A 268 17.67 16.93 4.10
CA ARG A 268 18.40 15.74 4.53
C ARG A 268 17.62 14.47 4.18
N GLY A 269 18.23 13.63 3.36
CA GLY A 269 17.67 12.36 2.93
C GLY A 269 17.83 11.22 3.95
N PRO A 270 17.13 10.12 3.73
CA PRO A 270 16.32 9.82 2.55
C PRO A 270 15.05 10.67 2.46
N ALA A 271 14.85 11.37 1.33
CA ALA A 271 13.69 12.23 1.12
C ALA A 271 13.34 12.37 -0.37
N ILE A 272 12.10 12.69 -0.65
CA ILE A 272 11.65 13.00 -2.01
C ILE A 272 10.86 14.31 -2.01
N ILE A 273 11.22 15.18 -2.96
CA ILE A 273 10.53 16.45 -3.23
C ILE A 273 9.83 16.29 -4.58
N GLY A 274 8.51 16.34 -4.58
CA GLY A 274 7.65 16.13 -5.75
C GLY A 274 7.71 17.28 -6.75
N ARG A 275 7.10 17.08 -7.91
CA ARG A 275 7.10 18.02 -9.04
C ARG A 275 6.49 19.35 -8.63
N ASP A 276 7.08 20.43 -9.14
CA ASP A 276 6.60 21.79 -8.94
C ASP A 276 6.44 22.20 -7.45
N ALA A 277 6.99 21.42 -6.51
CA ALA A 277 7.00 21.77 -5.10
C ALA A 277 7.94 22.96 -4.83
N VAL A 278 7.60 23.78 -3.83
CA VAL A 278 8.38 24.95 -3.42
C VAL A 278 8.79 24.77 -1.96
N ILE A 279 10.09 24.63 -1.73
CA ILE A 279 10.71 24.53 -0.41
C ILE A 279 11.54 25.80 -0.22
N GLU A 280 11.12 26.68 0.69
CA GLU A 280 11.75 27.98 0.86
C GLU A 280 12.00 28.30 2.33
N SER A 281 13.25 28.64 2.69
CA SER A 281 13.68 28.94 4.06
C SER A 281 13.21 27.84 5.06
N ALA A 282 13.34 26.57 4.67
CA ALA A 282 12.72 25.44 5.35
C ALA A 282 13.73 24.30 5.60
N TYR A 283 13.35 23.40 6.48
CA TYR A 283 14.07 22.16 6.73
C TYR A 283 13.20 20.96 6.36
N VAL A 284 13.72 20.07 5.53
CA VAL A 284 13.14 18.76 5.26
C VAL A 284 14.09 17.69 5.77
N GLY A 285 13.68 16.98 6.81
CA GLY A 285 14.45 15.91 7.45
C GLY A 285 14.26 14.55 6.79
N PRO A 286 15.00 13.53 7.28
CA PRO A 286 14.96 12.18 6.74
C PRO A 286 13.56 11.56 6.75
N PHE A 287 13.37 10.58 5.84
CA PHE A 287 12.15 9.78 5.69
C PHE A 287 10.89 10.61 5.38
N THR A 288 11.08 11.75 4.71
CA THR A 288 10.01 12.67 4.36
C THR A 288 9.69 12.61 2.87
N SER A 289 8.39 12.51 2.56
CA SER A 289 7.87 12.64 1.21
C SER A 289 7.05 13.92 1.08
N ILE A 290 7.53 14.80 0.24
CA ILE A 290 6.84 16.04 -0.16
C ILE A 290 6.19 15.79 -1.51
N GLY A 291 4.87 15.86 -1.57
CA GLY A 291 4.09 15.62 -2.79
C GLY A 291 4.22 16.74 -3.83
N ASP A 292 3.60 16.52 -4.99
CA ASP A 292 3.60 17.48 -6.08
C ASP A 292 2.92 18.80 -5.67
N ARG A 293 3.44 19.93 -6.15
CA ARG A 293 2.90 21.28 -5.90
C ARG A 293 2.75 21.68 -4.43
N VAL A 294 3.39 20.97 -3.50
CA VAL A 294 3.44 21.34 -2.08
C VAL A 294 4.24 22.63 -1.90
N VAL A 295 3.76 23.50 -1.03
CA VAL A 295 4.47 24.70 -0.61
C VAL A 295 4.88 24.55 0.86
N LEU A 296 6.19 24.49 1.13
CA LEU A 296 6.75 24.49 2.47
C LEU A 296 7.62 25.72 2.65
N ARG A 297 7.20 26.66 3.51
CA ARG A 297 7.93 27.90 3.78
C ARG A 297 8.14 28.15 5.27
N ALA A 298 9.32 28.61 5.64
CA ALA A 298 9.68 28.95 7.01
C ALA A 298 9.17 27.91 8.04
N SER A 299 9.35 26.63 7.73
CA SER A 299 8.81 25.51 8.49
C SER A 299 9.74 24.31 8.43
N GLU A 300 9.65 23.43 9.41
CA GLU A 300 10.44 22.21 9.49
C GLU A 300 9.53 20.98 9.43
N VAL A 301 9.96 19.96 8.68
CA VAL A 301 9.24 18.68 8.57
C VAL A 301 10.22 17.52 8.53
N GLU A 302 9.87 16.42 9.20
CA GLU A 302 10.66 15.19 9.25
C GLU A 302 9.76 13.98 9.37
N HIS A 303 10.20 12.80 8.88
CA HIS A 303 9.50 11.51 8.99
C HIS A 303 7.99 11.62 8.71
N SER A 304 7.65 12.28 7.63
CA SER A 304 6.25 12.64 7.33
C SER A 304 5.94 12.46 5.83
N ILE A 305 4.65 12.34 5.55
CA ILE A 305 4.11 12.32 4.18
C ILE A 305 3.22 13.55 4.02
N ILE A 306 3.59 14.46 3.14
CA ILE A 306 2.78 15.63 2.79
C ILE A 306 2.23 15.44 1.39
N LEU A 307 0.91 15.33 1.27
CA LEU A 307 0.26 15.04 0.01
C LEU A 307 0.16 16.29 -0.87
N GLU A 308 -0.08 16.02 -2.13
CA GLU A 308 -0.16 16.97 -3.24
C GLU A 308 -0.94 18.26 -2.91
N GLY A 309 -0.39 19.41 -3.30
CA GLY A 309 -1.03 20.72 -3.18
C GLY A 309 -1.15 21.26 -1.76
N ALA A 310 -0.65 20.57 -0.74
CA ALA A 310 -0.67 21.09 0.62
C ALA A 310 0.27 22.29 0.78
N SER A 311 -0.07 23.18 1.70
CA SER A 311 0.71 24.37 2.03
C SER A 311 1.00 24.41 3.53
N VAL A 312 2.29 24.51 3.90
CA VAL A 312 2.76 24.62 5.28
C VAL A 312 3.64 25.86 5.38
N THR A 313 3.20 26.87 6.15
CA THR A 313 3.86 28.16 6.18
C THR A 313 3.99 28.71 7.62
N ASP A 314 5.22 29.09 7.99
CA ASP A 314 5.52 29.74 9.27
C ASP A 314 5.06 28.95 10.50
N VAL A 315 5.24 27.63 10.46
CA VAL A 315 4.93 26.75 11.59
C VAL A 315 6.10 26.77 12.57
N GLY A 316 5.85 27.20 13.80
CA GLY A 316 6.89 27.48 14.79
C GLY A 316 7.52 26.25 15.46
N GLY A 317 7.07 25.04 15.13
CA GLY A 317 7.62 23.77 15.59
C GLY A 317 7.90 22.86 14.41
N ARG A 318 8.65 21.78 14.64
CA ARG A 318 8.85 20.73 13.63
C ARG A 318 7.60 19.86 13.51
N ILE A 319 7.15 19.63 12.29
CA ILE A 319 6.14 18.61 11.98
C ILE A 319 6.86 17.28 11.86
N GLU A 320 6.45 16.31 12.65
CA GLU A 320 7.06 14.97 12.69
C GLU A 320 5.98 13.88 12.70
N SER A 321 6.32 12.71 12.17
CA SER A 321 5.47 11.50 12.19
C SER A 321 4.03 11.74 11.72
N SER A 322 3.89 12.55 10.66
CA SER A 322 2.60 13.08 10.22
C SER A 322 2.23 12.68 8.80
N LEU A 323 0.93 12.53 8.54
CA LEU A 323 0.37 12.41 7.20
C LEU A 323 -0.57 13.59 6.96
N ILE A 324 -0.17 14.51 6.08
CA ILE A 324 -0.93 15.72 5.74
C ILE A 324 -1.64 15.49 4.41
N GLY A 325 -2.95 15.68 4.41
CA GLY A 325 -3.83 15.43 3.26
C GLY A 325 -3.62 16.38 2.10
N ARG A 326 -4.26 16.08 0.96
CA ARG A 326 -4.21 16.93 -0.24
C ARG A 326 -4.84 18.28 0.02
N ASN A 327 -4.22 19.36 -0.52
CA ASN A 327 -4.70 20.74 -0.46
C ASN A 327 -4.95 21.25 0.97
N VAL A 328 -4.33 20.64 1.98
CA VAL A 328 -4.38 21.12 3.38
C VAL A 328 -3.53 22.36 3.51
N SER A 329 -4.03 23.36 4.26
CA SER A 329 -3.30 24.59 4.59
C SER A 329 -3.01 24.65 6.08
N ILE A 330 -1.73 24.70 6.45
CA ILE A 330 -1.25 24.87 7.82
C ILE A 330 -0.43 26.15 7.85
N TYR A 331 -0.83 27.14 8.65
CA TYR A 331 -0.12 28.41 8.70
C TYR A 331 -0.28 29.08 10.06
N ARG A 332 0.71 29.91 10.40
CA ARG A 332 0.63 30.79 11.56
C ARG A 332 -0.06 32.09 11.18
N THR A 333 -1.03 32.51 11.98
CA THR A 333 -1.62 33.84 11.87
C THR A 333 -0.92 34.85 12.79
N ALA A 334 -0.66 36.05 12.29
CA ALA A 334 -0.09 37.15 13.07
C ALA A 334 -1.17 37.95 13.86
N SER A 335 -2.45 37.61 13.70
CA SER A 335 -3.56 38.30 14.36
C SER A 335 -3.52 38.17 15.89
N LYS A 336 -4.11 39.16 16.57
CA LYS A 336 -4.30 39.16 18.03
C LYS A 336 -5.79 39.27 18.36
N PRO A 337 -6.28 38.62 19.42
CA PRO A 337 -5.55 37.75 20.34
C PRO A 337 -5.02 36.48 19.65
N ARG A 338 -3.95 35.90 20.17
CA ARG A 338 -3.45 34.61 19.67
C ARG A 338 -4.51 33.53 19.97
N SER A 339 -4.93 32.82 18.95
CA SER A 339 -5.90 31.73 19.07
C SER A 339 -5.58 30.65 18.06
N PHE A 340 -5.95 29.42 18.38
CA PHE A 340 -6.00 28.33 17.40
C PHE A 340 -7.36 28.38 16.72
N ASN A 341 -7.38 28.24 15.39
CA ASN A 341 -8.59 28.14 14.61
C ASN A 341 -8.48 26.88 13.76
N PHE A 342 -9.33 25.89 14.03
CA PHE A 342 -9.30 24.59 13.38
C PHE A 342 -10.58 24.37 12.57
N MET A 343 -10.40 23.82 11.38
CA MET A 343 -11.45 23.17 10.61
C MET A 343 -10.96 21.75 10.32
N LEU A 344 -11.44 20.79 11.10
CA LEU A 344 -10.96 19.41 11.10
C LEU A 344 -12.12 18.49 10.69
N GLY A 345 -11.79 17.41 9.99
CA GLY A 345 -12.75 16.35 9.67
C GLY A 345 -12.86 15.32 10.80
N ASP A 346 -13.79 14.37 10.64
CA ASP A 346 -13.97 13.27 11.58
C ASP A 346 -12.66 12.46 11.74
N ARG A 347 -12.33 12.11 12.99
CA ARG A 347 -11.15 11.33 13.37
C ARG A 347 -9.81 11.99 13.05
N SER A 348 -9.77 13.31 12.89
CA SER A 348 -8.51 14.05 12.87
C SER A 348 -7.89 14.05 14.27
N GLU A 349 -6.56 13.96 14.32
CA GLU A 349 -5.78 14.08 15.53
C GLU A 349 -4.78 15.24 15.38
N VAL A 350 -4.67 16.08 16.38
CA VAL A 350 -3.79 17.26 16.40
C VAL A 350 -3.02 17.30 17.72
N GLY A 351 -1.72 17.11 17.66
CA GLY A 351 -0.82 17.36 18.80
C GLY A 351 -0.39 18.84 18.83
N LEU A 352 -0.50 19.48 19.98
CA LEU A 352 -0.04 20.86 20.20
C LEU A 352 1.08 20.88 21.25
N ILE A 353 2.10 21.74 21.05
CA ILE A 353 3.19 22.04 21.98
C ILE A 353 3.02 23.41 22.62
#